data_a1e253343bc94128bf6fb6393fb99fa1
#
_entry.id   a1e253343bc94128bf6fb6393fb99fa1
#
_cell.length_a   1.000
_cell.length_b   1.000
_cell.length_c   1.000
_cell.angle_alpha   90.00
_cell.angle_beta   90.00
_cell.angle_gamma   90.00
#
_symmetry.space_group_name_H-M   'P 1'
#
loop_
_entity.id
_entity.type
_entity.pdbx_description
1 polymer ?
#
loop_
_entity_poly.entity_id
_entity_poly.type
_entity_poly.pdbx_seq_one_letter_code
_entity_poly.pdbx_strand_id
1 'polypeptide(L)'
;MKTIGSLVFALLLATTLYAADDVVTAVHGTISKIDSGTKTVAVKTADGTEHSLHFVAKTTVHGADASAAAAKDSWHGLKEGSEVVAHYTTRGTEDTAVEIDKVGKDGLKTTDGAIKDIDRGGKTLVVKTADGTEETFRLTGHATEDAGKDIGKGTEKGAKVTVYYTEDAGKKVAHFFERI
;
A
#
# COMPACT_ATOMS: atom_id res chain seq x y z
N MET A 1 -19.61 -39.68 59.59
CA MET A 1 -20.20 -38.85 58.54
C MET A 1 -19.06 -38.09 57.88
N LYS A 2 -18.68 -38.46 56.66
CA LYS A 2 -17.58 -37.83 55.88
C LYS A 2 -18.21 -37.02 54.77
N THR A 3 -18.07 -35.73 54.79
CA THR A 3 -18.52 -34.81 53.75
C THR A 3 -17.39 -34.67 52.72
N ILE A 4 -17.63 -35.09 51.49
CA ILE A 4 -16.73 -34.99 50.36
C ILE A 4 -17.04 -33.62 49.68
N GLY A 5 -16.14 -32.68 49.82
CA GLY A 5 -16.21 -31.37 49.12
C GLY A 5 -15.75 -31.53 47.67
N SER A 6 -16.66 -31.32 46.74
CA SER A 6 -16.41 -31.31 45.30
C SER A 6 -15.80 -29.98 44.89
N LEU A 7 -14.52 -29.99 44.53
CA LEU A 7 -13.78 -28.83 43.99
C LEU A 7 -14.00 -28.79 42.48
N VAL A 8 -14.86 -27.89 42.02
CA VAL A 8 -15.05 -27.62 40.60
C VAL A 8 -13.94 -26.68 40.13
N PHE A 9 -12.99 -27.21 39.37
CA PHE A 9 -11.91 -26.47 38.74
C PHE A 9 -12.45 -25.88 37.43
N ALA A 10 -12.83 -24.63 37.43
CA ALA A 10 -13.24 -23.93 36.23
C ALA A 10 -11.98 -23.56 35.39
N LEU A 11 -11.77 -24.31 34.31
CA LEU A 11 -10.71 -24.06 33.35
C LEU A 11 -11.12 -22.87 32.46
N LEU A 12 -10.59 -21.67 32.77
CA LEU A 12 -10.70 -20.52 31.87
C LEU A 12 -9.83 -20.76 30.65
N LEU A 13 -10.44 -21.15 29.52
CA LEU A 13 -9.78 -21.06 28.22
C LEU A 13 -9.64 -19.57 27.85
N ALA A 14 -8.49 -19.01 28.11
CA ALA A 14 -8.09 -17.74 27.50
C ALA A 14 -7.85 -17.98 25.99
N THR A 15 -8.85 -17.72 25.16
CA THR A 15 -8.66 -17.63 23.70
C THR A 15 -7.86 -16.37 23.44
N THR A 16 -6.57 -16.50 23.21
CA THR A 16 -5.75 -15.44 22.61
C THR A 16 -6.28 -15.24 21.20
N LEU A 17 -7.06 -14.19 20.98
CA LEU A 17 -7.36 -13.67 19.66
C LEU A 17 -6.02 -13.15 19.11
N TYR A 18 -5.36 -13.96 18.30
CA TYR A 18 -4.33 -13.44 17.40
C TYR A 18 -5.06 -12.50 16.44
N ALA A 19 -4.85 -11.20 16.59
CA ALA A 19 -5.18 -10.26 15.53
C ALA A 19 -4.34 -10.71 14.32
N ALA A 20 -4.99 -11.21 13.28
CA ALA A 20 -4.33 -11.40 12.01
C ALA A 20 -3.83 -10.02 11.60
N ASP A 21 -2.54 -9.88 11.29
CA ASP A 21 -2.01 -8.66 10.70
C ASP A 21 -2.85 -8.38 9.46
N ASP A 22 -3.44 -7.17 9.39
CA ASP A 22 -4.25 -6.77 8.27
C ASP A 22 -3.35 -6.75 7.02
N VAL A 23 -3.67 -7.58 6.06
CA VAL A 23 -2.90 -7.63 4.81
C VAL A 23 -3.13 -6.31 4.07
N VAL A 24 -2.07 -5.55 3.87
CA VAL A 24 -2.10 -4.33 3.07
C VAL A 24 -2.13 -4.70 1.59
N THR A 25 -3.05 -4.10 0.87
CA THR A 25 -3.17 -4.21 -0.59
C THR A 25 -2.94 -2.83 -1.19
N ALA A 26 -2.36 -2.76 -2.39
CA ALA A 26 -2.17 -1.50 -3.09
C ALA A 26 -2.93 -1.49 -4.42
N VAL A 27 -3.38 -0.29 -4.81
CA VAL A 27 -3.94 -0.03 -6.14
C VAL A 27 -3.36 1.26 -6.69
N HIS A 28 -3.09 1.27 -7.98
CA HIS A 28 -2.75 2.47 -8.74
C HIS A 28 -3.98 2.93 -9.54
N GLY A 29 -4.25 4.22 -9.52
CA GLY A 29 -5.39 4.78 -10.26
C GLY A 29 -5.54 6.27 -10.11
N THR A 30 -6.68 6.77 -10.54
CA THR A 30 -7.04 8.19 -10.46
C THR A 30 -8.16 8.38 -9.43
N ILE A 31 -8.05 9.39 -8.59
CA ILE A 31 -9.14 9.77 -7.68
C ILE A 31 -10.34 10.21 -8.53
N SER A 32 -11.41 9.42 -8.50
CA SER A 32 -12.66 9.71 -9.22
C SER A 32 -13.60 10.58 -8.38
N LYS A 33 -13.56 10.42 -7.04
CA LYS A 33 -14.43 11.16 -6.13
C LYS A 33 -13.81 11.29 -4.74
N ILE A 34 -14.05 12.43 -4.09
CA ILE A 34 -13.78 12.66 -2.67
C ILE A 34 -15.12 13.01 -1.99
N ASP A 35 -15.53 12.21 -1.02
CA ASP A 35 -16.76 12.44 -0.26
C ASP A 35 -16.42 12.79 1.20
N SER A 36 -16.55 14.08 1.52
CA SER A 36 -16.25 14.59 2.86
C SER A 36 -17.28 14.18 3.91
N GLY A 37 -18.50 13.86 3.50
CA GLY A 37 -19.58 13.44 4.41
C GLY A 37 -19.34 12.02 4.94
N THR A 38 -18.95 11.12 4.05
CA THR A 38 -18.66 9.71 4.38
C THR A 38 -17.17 9.47 4.67
N LYS A 39 -16.32 10.47 4.48
CA LYS A 39 -14.86 10.36 4.57
C LYS A 39 -14.29 9.24 3.70
N THR A 40 -14.72 9.22 2.44
CA THR A 40 -14.26 8.23 1.47
C THR A 40 -13.57 8.87 0.28
N VAL A 41 -12.56 8.17 -0.25
CA VAL A 41 -11.88 8.47 -1.50
C VAL A 41 -12.12 7.30 -2.44
N ALA A 42 -12.69 7.58 -3.62
CA ALA A 42 -12.84 6.59 -4.67
C ALA A 42 -11.65 6.68 -5.63
N VAL A 43 -10.95 5.56 -5.81
CA VAL A 43 -9.83 5.42 -6.75
C VAL A 43 -10.24 4.50 -7.88
N LYS A 44 -10.20 5.02 -9.10
CA LYS A 44 -10.53 4.29 -10.32
C LYS A 44 -9.25 3.80 -10.99
N THR A 45 -9.11 2.50 -11.14
CA THR A 45 -7.98 1.84 -11.80
C THR A 45 -8.11 1.87 -13.32
N ALA A 46 -7.04 1.53 -14.05
CA ALA A 46 -7.00 1.56 -15.51
C ALA A 46 -8.00 0.60 -16.16
N ASP A 47 -8.35 -0.52 -15.52
CA ASP A 47 -9.37 -1.48 -15.97
C ASP A 47 -10.81 -0.99 -15.73
N GLY A 48 -10.96 0.18 -15.09
CA GLY A 48 -12.26 0.79 -14.80
C GLY A 48 -12.87 0.37 -13.45
N THR A 49 -12.20 -0.50 -12.68
CA THR A 49 -12.63 -0.86 -11.32
C THR A 49 -12.54 0.36 -10.41
N GLU A 50 -13.52 0.54 -9.53
CA GLU A 50 -13.54 1.62 -8.55
C GLU A 50 -13.40 1.05 -7.13
N HIS A 51 -12.39 1.51 -6.41
CA HIS A 51 -12.11 1.16 -5.02
C HIS A 51 -12.52 2.34 -4.13
N SER A 52 -13.50 2.12 -3.25
CA SER A 52 -13.95 3.12 -2.28
C SER A 52 -13.22 2.90 -0.96
N LEU A 53 -12.29 3.79 -0.63
CA LEU A 53 -11.41 3.67 0.52
C LEU A 53 -11.86 4.63 1.62
N HIS A 54 -12.11 4.10 2.81
CA HIS A 54 -12.42 4.92 3.97
C HIS A 54 -11.16 5.63 4.47
N PHE A 55 -11.23 6.94 4.59
CA PHE A 55 -10.13 7.80 5.04
C PHE A 55 -10.24 8.04 6.54
N VAL A 56 -9.24 7.67 7.30
CA VAL A 56 -9.21 7.77 8.76
C VAL A 56 -8.11 8.71 9.24
N ALA A 57 -8.14 9.10 10.50
CA ALA A 57 -7.13 9.99 11.08
C ALA A 57 -5.69 9.45 11.05
N LYS A 58 -5.52 8.15 10.84
CA LYS A 58 -4.21 7.49 10.71
C LYS A 58 -3.75 7.32 9.26
N THR A 59 -4.61 7.63 8.28
CA THR A 59 -4.23 7.58 6.87
C THR A 59 -3.14 8.61 6.60
N THR A 60 -2.02 8.17 6.05
CA THR A 60 -0.93 9.06 5.65
C THR A 60 -1.08 9.46 4.19
N VAL A 61 -0.70 10.69 3.85
CA VAL A 61 -0.72 11.20 2.47
C VAL A 61 0.65 11.79 2.15
N HIS A 62 1.26 11.34 1.06
CA HIS A 62 2.53 11.86 0.58
C HIS A 62 2.40 12.50 -0.81
N GLY A 63 3.28 13.47 -1.09
CA GLY A 63 3.31 14.17 -2.36
C GLY A 63 2.10 15.07 -2.63
N ALA A 64 1.24 15.27 -1.65
CA ALA A 64 0.21 16.29 -1.70
C ALA A 64 0.82 17.66 -1.43
N ASP A 65 0.12 18.72 -1.87
CA ASP A 65 0.59 20.09 -1.77
C ASP A 65 0.91 20.46 -0.31
N ALA A 66 2.19 20.67 0.00
CA ALA A 66 2.69 21.00 1.33
C ALA A 66 2.36 22.44 1.77
N SER A 67 1.43 23.13 1.08
CA SER A 67 1.02 24.47 1.48
C SER A 67 0.33 24.46 2.85
N ALA A 68 0.48 25.55 3.61
CA ALA A 68 -0.18 25.73 4.90
C ALA A 68 -1.73 25.66 4.81
N ALA A 69 -2.29 25.82 3.62
CA ALA A 69 -3.71 25.66 3.33
C ALA A 69 -4.08 24.16 3.23
N ALA A 70 -3.24 23.35 2.59
CA ALA A 70 -3.43 21.90 2.48
C ALA A 70 -3.25 21.18 3.83
N ALA A 71 -2.38 21.70 4.71
CA ALA A 71 -2.21 21.15 6.06
C ALA A 71 -3.45 21.30 6.97
N LYS A 72 -4.38 22.18 6.61
CA LYS A 72 -5.67 22.37 7.28
C LYS A 72 -6.82 21.61 6.62
N ASP A 73 -6.58 21.10 5.42
CA ASP A 73 -7.55 20.28 4.70
C ASP A 73 -7.49 18.84 5.20
N SER A 74 -8.65 18.29 5.54
CA SER A 74 -8.78 16.88 5.98
C SER A 74 -8.31 15.87 4.93
N TRP A 75 -8.14 16.30 3.69
CA TRP A 75 -7.68 15.49 2.55
C TRP A 75 -6.22 15.71 2.20
N HIS A 76 -5.51 16.54 2.98
CA HIS A 76 -4.08 16.82 2.81
C HIS A 76 -3.68 17.22 1.38
N GLY A 77 -4.60 17.95 0.67
CA GLY A 77 -4.36 18.42 -0.69
C GLY A 77 -4.60 17.42 -1.82
N LEU A 78 -5.17 16.24 -1.51
CA LEU A 78 -5.70 15.33 -2.53
C LEU A 78 -6.88 15.97 -3.25
N LYS A 79 -6.97 15.74 -4.57
CA LYS A 79 -8.03 16.29 -5.42
C LYS A 79 -8.53 15.22 -6.38
N GLU A 80 -9.77 15.33 -6.77
CA GLU A 80 -10.31 14.55 -7.90
C GLU A 80 -9.47 14.82 -9.15
N GLY A 81 -9.21 13.76 -9.91
CA GLY A 81 -8.27 13.77 -11.05
C GLY A 81 -6.80 13.56 -10.67
N SER A 82 -6.44 13.51 -9.38
CA SER A 82 -5.08 13.16 -8.97
C SER A 82 -4.80 11.69 -9.23
N GLU A 83 -3.65 11.40 -9.85
CA GLU A 83 -3.11 10.04 -9.97
C GLU A 83 -2.43 9.66 -8.67
N VAL A 84 -2.75 8.47 -8.15
CA VAL A 84 -2.29 8.01 -6.82
C VAL A 84 -1.98 6.53 -6.81
N VAL A 85 -1.08 6.15 -5.90
CA VAL A 85 -0.99 4.78 -5.36
C VAL A 85 -1.63 4.79 -3.99
N ALA A 86 -2.62 3.95 -3.76
CA ALA A 86 -3.32 3.85 -2.48
C ALA A 86 -3.08 2.47 -1.87
N HIS A 87 -2.54 2.45 -0.65
CA HIS A 87 -2.41 1.25 0.18
C HIS A 87 -3.58 1.19 1.15
N TYR A 88 -4.24 0.05 1.23
CA TYR A 88 -5.42 -0.14 2.08
C TYR A 88 -5.48 -1.52 2.71
N THR A 89 -6.26 -1.63 3.77
CA THR A 89 -6.59 -2.89 4.42
C THR A 89 -8.08 -3.15 4.29
N THR A 90 -8.46 -4.41 4.11
CA THR A 90 -9.87 -4.82 4.02
C THR A 90 -10.29 -5.53 5.31
N ARG A 91 -11.37 -5.03 5.93
CA ARG A 91 -12.04 -5.69 7.05
C ARG A 91 -13.50 -5.92 6.73
N GLY A 92 -13.87 -7.18 6.56
CA GLY A 92 -15.23 -7.51 6.09
C GLY A 92 -15.45 -7.00 4.67
N THR A 93 -16.30 -6.01 4.51
CA THR A 93 -16.60 -5.34 3.23
C THR A 93 -16.07 -3.91 3.16
N GLU A 94 -15.30 -3.48 4.14
CA GLU A 94 -14.81 -2.10 4.23
C GLU A 94 -13.32 -2.05 3.95
N ASP A 95 -12.94 -1.23 2.98
CA ASP A 95 -11.56 -0.91 2.64
C ASP A 95 -11.16 0.39 3.32
N THR A 96 -10.11 0.33 4.15
CA THR A 96 -9.59 1.48 4.88
C THR A 96 -8.24 1.89 4.32
N ALA A 97 -8.11 3.14 3.89
CA ALA A 97 -6.84 3.68 3.40
C ALA A 97 -5.80 3.76 4.53
N VAL A 98 -4.64 3.17 4.29
CA VAL A 98 -3.46 3.25 5.17
C VAL A 98 -2.55 4.38 4.73
N GLU A 99 -2.26 4.44 3.43
CA GLU A 99 -1.36 5.41 2.81
C GLU A 99 -1.86 5.74 1.41
N ILE A 100 -1.81 7.01 1.03
CA ILE A 100 -2.11 7.48 -0.32
C ILE A 100 -0.96 8.35 -0.80
N ASP A 101 -0.27 7.87 -1.83
CA ASP A 101 0.85 8.56 -2.45
C ASP A 101 0.43 9.16 -3.78
N LYS A 102 0.56 10.47 -3.92
CA LYS A 102 0.33 11.14 -5.21
C LYS A 102 1.44 10.76 -6.20
N VAL A 103 1.07 10.51 -7.44
CA VAL A 103 2.01 10.28 -8.54
C VAL A 103 2.30 11.59 -9.27
N GLY A 104 3.52 11.76 -9.76
CA GLY A 104 3.94 12.93 -10.54
C GLY A 104 4.46 14.06 -9.68
N LYS A 105 4.27 15.30 -10.13
CA LYS A 105 4.91 16.49 -9.56
C LYS A 105 4.85 16.52 -8.04
N ASP A 106 6.02 16.50 -7.42
CA ASP A 106 6.27 16.51 -5.96
C ASP A 106 5.78 15.25 -5.20
N GLY A 107 5.38 14.20 -5.94
CA GLY A 107 5.01 12.89 -5.42
C GLY A 107 5.92 11.77 -5.92
N LEU A 108 5.35 10.59 -6.12
CA LEU A 108 6.08 9.44 -6.64
C LEU A 108 6.55 9.69 -8.08
N LYS A 109 7.80 9.35 -8.34
CA LYS A 109 8.35 9.21 -9.69
C LYS A 109 8.03 7.83 -10.22
N THR A 110 8.08 7.65 -11.55
CA THR A 110 7.87 6.36 -12.20
C THR A 110 9.08 5.97 -13.05
N THR A 111 9.33 4.66 -13.15
CA THR A 111 10.29 4.07 -14.08
C THR A 111 9.73 2.76 -14.62
N ASP A 112 9.76 2.62 -15.95
CA ASP A 112 9.37 1.40 -16.63
C ASP A 112 10.59 0.53 -16.93
N GLY A 113 10.45 -0.79 -16.78
CA GLY A 113 11.51 -1.71 -17.12
C GLY A 113 11.15 -3.17 -16.90
N ALA A 114 12.14 -4.05 -17.06
CA ALA A 114 11.99 -5.47 -16.79
C ALA A 114 12.69 -5.83 -15.47
N ILE A 115 12.02 -6.60 -14.63
CA ILE A 115 12.63 -7.09 -13.38
C ILE A 115 13.83 -7.96 -13.72
N LYS A 116 15.01 -7.54 -13.27
CA LYS A 116 16.23 -8.32 -13.34
C LYS A 116 16.37 -9.22 -12.12
N ASP A 117 16.10 -8.67 -10.95
CA ASP A 117 16.21 -9.37 -9.69
C ASP A 117 15.29 -8.76 -8.62
N ILE A 118 14.80 -9.61 -7.71
CA ILE A 118 14.05 -9.19 -6.53
C ILE A 118 14.51 -10.00 -5.32
N ASP A 119 15.04 -9.30 -4.32
CA ASP A 119 15.42 -9.88 -3.03
C ASP A 119 14.44 -9.40 -1.96
N ARG A 120 13.50 -10.29 -1.60
CA ARG A 120 12.51 -10.00 -0.55
C ARG A 120 13.13 -9.91 0.83
N GLY A 121 14.15 -10.70 1.12
CA GLY A 121 14.88 -10.69 2.38
C GLY A 121 15.68 -9.40 2.56
N GLY A 122 16.41 -9.01 1.52
CA GLY A 122 17.15 -7.75 1.46
C GLY A 122 16.28 -6.54 1.13
N LYS A 123 14.99 -6.76 0.80
CA LYS A 123 14.04 -5.71 0.42
C LYS A 123 14.57 -4.84 -0.73
N THR A 124 15.04 -5.49 -1.80
CA THR A 124 15.56 -4.80 -2.99
C THR A 124 14.93 -5.32 -4.26
N LEU A 125 14.72 -4.40 -5.22
CA LEU A 125 14.25 -4.67 -6.57
C LEU A 125 15.28 -4.07 -7.55
N VAL A 126 15.72 -4.85 -8.52
CA VAL A 126 16.57 -4.39 -9.63
C VAL A 126 15.77 -4.46 -10.92
N VAL A 127 15.65 -3.33 -11.59
CA VAL A 127 14.92 -3.20 -12.86
C VAL A 127 15.89 -2.76 -13.95
N LYS A 128 15.80 -3.38 -15.12
CA LYS A 128 16.51 -2.99 -16.32
C LYS A 128 15.58 -2.20 -17.23
N THR A 129 15.89 -0.94 -17.42
CA THR A 129 15.15 0.00 -18.29
C THR A 129 15.40 -0.27 -19.77
N ALA A 130 14.62 0.35 -20.65
CA ALA A 130 14.70 0.13 -22.09
C ALA A 130 16.05 0.54 -22.70
N ASP A 131 16.74 1.52 -22.12
CA ASP A 131 18.08 1.95 -22.51
C ASP A 131 19.20 1.00 -22.01
N GLY A 132 18.83 -0.04 -21.25
CA GLY A 132 19.75 -1.04 -20.70
C GLY A 132 20.34 -0.66 -19.33
N THR A 133 19.99 0.49 -18.76
CA THR A 133 20.41 0.90 -17.42
C THR A 133 19.77 0.00 -16.36
N GLU A 134 20.55 -0.34 -15.33
CA GLU A 134 20.05 -1.08 -14.18
C GLU A 134 19.80 -0.12 -13.03
N GLU A 135 18.57 -0.07 -12.57
CA GLU A 135 18.14 0.72 -11.43
C GLU A 135 17.83 -0.17 -10.24
N THR A 136 18.37 0.20 -9.07
CA THR A 136 18.13 -0.53 -7.81
C THR A 136 17.25 0.29 -6.90
N PHE A 137 16.19 -0.34 -6.42
CA PHE A 137 15.21 0.24 -5.50
C PHE A 137 15.22 -0.52 -4.18
N ARG A 138 15.14 0.21 -3.06
CA ARG A 138 14.73 -0.41 -1.79
C ARG A 138 13.21 -0.50 -1.77
N LEU A 139 12.68 -1.62 -1.29
CA LEU A 139 11.23 -1.80 -1.14
C LEU A 139 10.79 -1.27 0.23
N THR A 140 9.69 -0.53 0.28
CA THR A 140 8.97 -0.29 1.54
C THR A 140 8.41 -1.60 2.10
N GLY A 141 7.92 -1.59 3.35
CA GLY A 141 7.21 -2.74 3.91
C GLY A 141 6.01 -3.14 3.06
N HIS A 142 5.20 -2.18 2.66
CA HIS A 142 4.02 -2.37 1.83
C HIS A 142 4.38 -2.90 0.43
N ALA A 143 5.35 -2.31 -0.25
CA ALA A 143 5.83 -2.81 -1.55
C ALA A 143 6.38 -4.24 -1.46
N THR A 144 6.97 -4.65 -0.33
CA THR A 144 7.44 -6.02 -0.11
C THR A 144 6.27 -7.01 0.02
N GLU A 145 5.19 -6.60 0.66
CA GLU A 145 3.97 -7.41 0.83
C GLU A 145 3.24 -7.59 -0.50
N ASP A 146 3.10 -6.52 -1.28
CA ASP A 146 2.47 -6.54 -2.61
C ASP A 146 3.26 -7.42 -3.59
N ALA A 147 4.60 -7.33 -3.57
CA ALA A 147 5.47 -8.21 -4.35
C ALA A 147 5.22 -9.70 -4.07
N GLY A 148 4.77 -10.02 -2.85
CA GLY A 148 4.42 -11.39 -2.47
C GLY A 148 3.15 -11.91 -3.13
N LYS A 149 2.21 -11.03 -3.50
CA LYS A 149 0.90 -11.42 -4.04
C LYS A 149 0.91 -11.56 -5.56
N ASP A 150 1.43 -10.58 -6.28
CA ASP A 150 1.32 -10.48 -7.74
C ASP A 150 2.48 -11.15 -8.48
N ILE A 151 3.66 -11.24 -7.86
CA ILE A 151 4.87 -11.75 -8.47
C ILE A 151 5.28 -13.11 -7.88
N GLY A 152 4.44 -13.72 -7.07
CA GLY A 152 4.74 -14.86 -6.19
C GLY A 152 4.89 -16.23 -6.83
N LYS A 153 5.03 -16.39 -8.17
CA LYS A 153 5.04 -17.72 -8.80
C LYS A 153 6.09 -17.92 -9.91
N GLY A 154 7.33 -17.47 -9.71
CA GLY A 154 8.43 -17.84 -10.60
C GLY A 154 8.50 -17.08 -11.94
N THR A 155 7.64 -16.07 -12.13
CA THR A 155 7.63 -15.21 -13.31
C THR A 155 8.26 -13.84 -13.05
N GLU A 156 8.96 -13.68 -11.95
CA GLU A 156 9.48 -12.41 -11.46
C GLU A 156 10.53 -11.82 -12.38
N LYS A 157 11.52 -12.62 -12.76
CA LYS A 157 12.60 -12.17 -13.67
C LYS A 157 12.09 -12.05 -15.10
N GLY A 158 12.30 -10.88 -15.69
CA GLY A 158 11.87 -10.56 -17.04
C GLY A 158 10.46 -9.98 -17.14
N ALA A 159 9.68 -9.96 -16.06
CA ALA A 159 8.38 -9.28 -16.05
C ALA A 159 8.56 -7.78 -16.28
N LYS A 160 7.77 -7.20 -17.17
CA LYS A 160 7.74 -5.75 -17.38
C LYS A 160 6.90 -5.11 -16.30
N VAL A 161 7.41 -4.05 -15.69
CA VAL A 161 6.80 -3.34 -14.58
C VAL A 161 6.97 -1.84 -14.70
N THR A 162 6.01 -1.10 -14.16
CA THR A 162 6.17 0.30 -13.75
C THR A 162 6.46 0.32 -12.25
N VAL A 163 7.54 0.97 -11.84
CA VAL A 163 7.92 1.16 -10.44
C VAL A 163 7.60 2.59 -10.03
N TYR A 164 6.85 2.74 -8.92
CA TYR A 164 6.49 4.01 -8.29
C TYR A 164 7.39 4.23 -7.09
N TYR A 165 8.18 5.30 -7.09
CA TYR A 165 9.24 5.48 -6.11
C TYR A 165 9.47 6.94 -5.70
N THR A 166 10.03 7.11 -4.51
CA THR A 166 10.66 8.35 -4.08
C THR A 166 12.17 8.26 -4.24
N GLU A 167 12.82 9.41 -4.37
CA GLU A 167 14.28 9.50 -4.43
C GLU A 167 14.77 10.56 -3.46
N ASP A 168 15.66 10.16 -2.55
CA ASP A 168 16.33 11.06 -1.62
C ASP A 168 17.82 10.76 -1.61
N ALA A 169 18.63 11.81 -1.82
CA ALA A 169 20.09 11.73 -1.87
C ALA A 169 20.62 10.58 -2.76
N GLY A 170 19.98 10.35 -3.92
CA GLY A 170 20.33 9.31 -4.89
C GLY A 170 19.90 7.89 -4.49
N LYS A 171 19.14 7.75 -3.40
CA LYS A 171 18.55 6.47 -3.00
C LYS A 171 17.12 6.40 -3.46
N LYS A 172 16.80 5.39 -4.27
CA LYS A 172 15.44 5.14 -4.76
C LYS A 172 14.72 4.17 -3.83
N VAL A 173 13.52 4.55 -3.40
CA VAL A 173 12.66 3.73 -2.52
C VAL A 173 11.34 3.48 -3.25
N ALA A 174 11.09 2.22 -3.63
CA ALA A 174 9.85 1.82 -4.28
C ALA A 174 8.74 1.66 -3.23
N HIS A 175 7.63 2.32 -3.49
CA HIS A 175 6.40 2.24 -2.72
C HIS A 175 5.44 1.22 -3.32
N PHE A 176 5.45 1.09 -4.63
CA PHE A 176 4.61 0.16 -5.37
C PHE A 176 5.26 -0.19 -6.71
N PHE A 177 4.90 -1.32 -7.27
CA PHE A 177 5.19 -1.66 -8.66
C PHE A 177 4.11 -2.59 -9.22
N GLU A 178 3.74 -2.35 -10.46
CA GLU A 178 2.72 -3.12 -11.15
C GLU A 178 3.23 -3.65 -12.50
N ARG A 179 2.64 -4.72 -12.98
CA ARG A 179 2.94 -5.29 -14.30
C ARG A 179 2.26 -4.47 -15.38
N ILE A 180 2.99 -4.26 -16.50
CA ILE A 180 2.50 -3.63 -17.72
C ILE A 180 2.53 -4.59 -18.91
#